data_f0b5bc59c2c5f3f03478d5970f289a0a
#
_entry.id   f0b5bc59c2c5f3f03478d5970f289a0a
#
_cell.length_a   1.000
_cell.length_b   1.000
_cell.length_c   1.000
_cell.angle_alpha   90.00
_cell.angle_beta   90.00
_cell.angle_gamma   90.00
#
_symmetry.space_group_name_H-M   'P 1'
#
loop_
_entity.id
_entity.type
_entity.pdbx_description
1 polymer ?
#
loop_
_entity_poly.entity_id
_entity_poly.type
_entity_poly.pdbx_seq_one_letter_code
_entity_poly.pdbx_strand_id
1 'polypeptide(L)'
;ALLKAAQADRRQLVGVTVEFLLRTGLRVGEYTALTADAIVVIGDTHWLHVPVGKLHEDRYLPLHPRLVELVTAYRAAHVPDAHQLLLPRERGTAQDRHSVTRMINRAGAAAGLGHIHPHQLRHTLATQAINRGISMEAIAAMLGHKSMDMTLVYAKIANRTVAQEYFTVAEKVDALYAAPAQLPADALGPNMARLNREHSRMLGNGYCTRPLELDCRYETICESCTFFQTTIEFRPTLLAQRDDACAKGQTRRAEIYDELITSLDTTEAS
;
A
#
# COMPACT_ATOMS: atom_id res chain seq x y z
N ALA A 1 -19.86 1.67 -18.32
CA ALA A 1 -21.05 1.01 -18.92
C ALA A 1 -21.83 0.24 -17.87
N LEU A 2 -21.28 -0.82 -17.22
CA LEU A 2 -22.00 -1.71 -16.29
C LEU A 2 -22.70 -0.96 -15.14
N LEU A 3 -21.97 -0.07 -14.43
CA LEU A 3 -22.52 0.67 -13.31
C LEU A 3 -23.70 1.58 -13.72
N LYS A 4 -23.58 2.26 -14.87
CA LYS A 4 -24.67 3.09 -15.40
C LYS A 4 -25.92 2.26 -15.72
N ALA A 5 -25.73 1.09 -16.33
CA ALA A 5 -26.83 0.17 -16.65
C ALA A 5 -27.48 -0.40 -15.37
N ALA A 6 -26.69 -0.74 -14.37
CA ALA A 6 -27.21 -1.21 -13.08
C ALA A 6 -28.00 -0.15 -12.32
N GLN A 7 -27.53 1.10 -12.34
CA GLN A 7 -28.23 2.24 -11.72
C GLN A 7 -29.54 2.61 -12.43
N ALA A 8 -29.64 2.32 -13.72
CA ALA A 8 -30.87 2.53 -14.51
C ALA A 8 -31.89 1.38 -14.40
N ASP A 9 -31.56 0.29 -13.72
CA ASP A 9 -32.52 -0.83 -13.51
C ASP A 9 -33.66 -0.39 -12.60
N ARG A 10 -34.87 -0.84 -12.91
CA ARG A 10 -36.06 -0.55 -12.12
C ARG A 10 -35.95 -1.01 -10.66
N ARG A 11 -35.18 -2.05 -10.40
CA ARG A 11 -34.95 -2.57 -9.05
C ARG A 11 -33.74 -1.91 -8.47
N GLN A 12 -33.92 -1.06 -7.50
CA GLN A 12 -32.86 -0.32 -6.82
C GLN A 12 -31.75 -1.27 -6.30
N LEU A 13 -32.11 -2.47 -5.84
CA LEU A 13 -31.17 -3.47 -5.35
C LEU A 13 -30.13 -3.87 -6.40
N VAL A 14 -30.47 -3.85 -7.71
CA VAL A 14 -29.51 -4.16 -8.79
C VAL A 14 -28.37 -3.14 -8.79
N GLY A 15 -28.70 -1.86 -8.77
CA GLY A 15 -27.73 -0.77 -8.71
C GLY A 15 -26.85 -0.84 -7.47
N VAL A 16 -27.47 -0.99 -6.30
CA VAL A 16 -26.79 -1.11 -5.01
C VAL A 16 -25.83 -2.31 -5.01
N THR A 17 -26.31 -3.50 -5.42
CA THR A 17 -25.51 -4.74 -5.45
C THR A 17 -24.29 -4.61 -6.36
N VAL A 18 -24.49 -4.12 -7.58
CA VAL A 18 -23.40 -4.00 -8.56
C VAL A 18 -22.35 -2.97 -8.09
N GLU A 19 -22.81 -1.80 -7.61
CA GLU A 19 -21.90 -0.76 -7.12
C GLU A 19 -21.13 -1.22 -5.87
N PHE A 20 -21.83 -1.92 -4.96
CA PHE A 20 -21.22 -2.45 -3.75
C PHE A 20 -20.08 -3.44 -4.07
N LEU A 21 -20.36 -4.42 -4.93
CA LEU A 21 -19.38 -5.42 -5.33
C LEU A 21 -18.21 -4.83 -6.14
N LEU A 22 -18.47 -3.85 -7.00
CA LEU A 22 -17.43 -3.15 -7.76
C LEU A 22 -16.48 -2.36 -6.87
N ARG A 23 -16.97 -1.76 -5.78
CA ARG A 23 -16.14 -0.92 -4.90
C ARG A 23 -15.48 -1.67 -3.77
N THR A 24 -16.03 -2.80 -3.33
CA THR A 24 -15.51 -3.57 -2.20
C THR A 24 -14.72 -4.81 -2.64
N GLY A 25 -14.98 -5.33 -3.82
CA GLY A 25 -14.38 -6.57 -4.31
C GLY A 25 -14.75 -7.81 -3.50
N LEU A 26 -15.82 -7.79 -2.73
CA LEU A 26 -16.26 -8.92 -1.93
C LEU A 26 -16.57 -10.15 -2.80
N ARG A 27 -16.33 -11.33 -2.23
CA ARG A 27 -16.90 -12.57 -2.78
C ARG A 27 -18.40 -12.55 -2.60
N VAL A 28 -19.16 -13.14 -3.53
CA VAL A 28 -20.63 -13.18 -3.44
C VAL A 28 -21.10 -13.78 -2.12
N GLY A 29 -20.41 -14.82 -1.63
CA GLY A 29 -20.77 -15.42 -0.34
C GLY A 29 -20.56 -14.49 0.86
N GLU A 30 -19.51 -13.67 0.82
CA GLU A 30 -19.25 -12.64 1.84
C GLU A 30 -20.34 -11.56 1.78
N TYR A 31 -20.64 -11.07 0.57
CA TYR A 31 -21.68 -10.05 0.35
C TYR A 31 -23.05 -10.50 0.84
N THR A 32 -23.46 -11.73 0.53
CA THR A 32 -24.80 -12.22 0.92
C THR A 32 -24.93 -12.54 2.41
N ALA A 33 -23.81 -12.66 3.13
CA ALA A 33 -23.77 -12.94 4.56
C ALA A 33 -23.59 -11.67 5.42
N LEU A 34 -23.45 -10.49 4.83
CA LEU A 34 -23.29 -9.24 5.58
C LEU A 34 -24.51 -8.95 6.44
N THR A 35 -24.23 -8.66 7.71
CA THR A 35 -25.22 -8.28 8.71
C THR A 35 -25.41 -6.77 8.79
N ALA A 36 -26.49 -6.31 9.38
CA ALA A 36 -26.85 -4.89 9.45
C ALA A 36 -25.80 -4.05 10.22
N ASP A 37 -25.12 -4.67 11.16
CA ASP A 37 -24.03 -4.12 11.99
C ASP A 37 -22.65 -4.21 11.34
N ALA A 38 -22.57 -4.72 10.10
CA ALA A 38 -21.28 -4.82 9.38
C ALA A 38 -20.66 -3.46 9.04
N ILE A 39 -21.44 -2.37 9.00
CA ILE A 39 -20.91 -1.03 8.81
C ILE A 39 -20.63 -0.41 10.17
N VAL A 40 -19.35 -0.15 10.43
CA VAL A 40 -18.85 0.45 11.68
C VAL A 40 -18.20 1.79 11.39
N VAL A 41 -18.17 2.67 12.39
CA VAL A 41 -17.47 3.97 12.31
C VAL A 41 -16.21 3.86 13.15
N ILE A 42 -15.06 4.14 12.53
CA ILE A 42 -13.77 4.21 13.21
C ILE A 42 -13.16 5.58 12.90
N GLY A 43 -13.03 6.42 13.92
CA GLY A 43 -12.73 7.84 13.72
C GLY A 43 -13.85 8.50 12.91
N ASP A 44 -13.49 9.21 11.84
CA ASP A 44 -14.44 9.89 10.94
C ASP A 44 -14.77 9.09 9.68
N THR A 45 -14.37 7.80 9.62
CA THR A 45 -14.49 6.97 8.43
C THR A 45 -15.40 5.76 8.70
N HIS A 46 -16.26 5.47 7.73
CA HIS A 46 -17.06 4.25 7.74
C HIS A 46 -16.22 3.08 7.21
N TRP A 47 -16.32 1.96 7.90
CA TRP A 47 -15.64 0.72 7.56
C TRP A 47 -16.64 -0.42 7.45
N LEU A 48 -16.37 -1.33 6.54
CA LEU A 48 -17.12 -2.57 6.42
C LEU A 48 -16.37 -3.69 7.14
N HIS A 49 -16.93 -4.21 8.20
CA HIS A 49 -16.48 -5.43 8.85
C HIS A 49 -16.95 -6.64 8.01
N VAL A 50 -16.01 -7.40 7.52
CA VAL A 50 -16.28 -8.63 6.77
C VAL A 50 -15.83 -9.81 7.60
N PRO A 51 -16.76 -10.49 8.28
CA PRO A 51 -16.44 -11.66 9.07
C PRO A 51 -15.99 -12.79 8.14
N VAL A 52 -14.87 -13.41 8.43
CA VAL A 52 -14.35 -14.52 7.67
C VAL A 52 -14.58 -15.81 8.46
N GLY A 53 -15.20 -16.80 7.80
CA GLY A 53 -15.54 -18.07 8.45
C GLY A 53 -14.32 -18.79 9.06
N LYS A 54 -14.58 -19.80 9.86
CA LYS A 54 -13.81 -20.55 10.88
C LYS A 54 -12.27 -20.69 10.80
N LEU A 55 -11.60 -20.17 9.77
CA LEU A 55 -10.14 -20.33 9.57
C LEU A 55 -9.41 -19.06 9.13
N HIS A 56 -10.03 -17.89 9.15
CA HIS A 56 -9.45 -16.64 8.67
C HIS A 56 -9.75 -15.48 9.59
N GLU A 57 -8.84 -14.53 9.64
CA GLU A 57 -9.01 -13.28 10.37
C GLU A 57 -10.09 -12.42 9.73
N ASP A 58 -10.89 -11.75 10.54
CA ASP A 58 -11.83 -10.72 10.13
C ASP A 58 -11.05 -9.59 9.44
N ARG A 59 -11.67 -8.97 8.44
CA ARG A 59 -11.06 -7.82 7.79
C ARG A 59 -11.99 -6.63 7.75
N TYR A 60 -11.39 -5.46 7.77
CA TYR A 60 -12.07 -4.18 7.65
C TYR A 60 -11.72 -3.53 6.33
N LEU A 61 -12.75 -3.07 5.60
CA LEU A 61 -12.61 -2.35 4.35
C LEU A 61 -13.10 -0.92 4.53
N PRO A 62 -12.33 0.11 4.13
CA PRO A 62 -12.84 1.46 4.14
C PRO A 62 -13.99 1.59 3.15
N LEU A 63 -15.09 2.16 3.59
CA LEU A 63 -16.25 2.39 2.74
C LEU A 63 -16.23 3.80 2.15
N HIS A 64 -16.39 3.86 0.84
CA HIS A 64 -16.62 5.15 0.17
C HIS A 64 -17.96 5.75 0.64
N PRO A 65 -18.03 7.06 0.96
CA PRO A 65 -19.25 7.70 1.47
C PRO A 65 -20.50 7.40 0.64
N ARG A 66 -20.35 7.41 -0.68
CA ARG A 66 -21.46 7.05 -1.58
C ARG A 66 -22.01 5.64 -1.35
N LEU A 67 -21.22 4.66 -0.94
CA LEU A 67 -21.75 3.32 -0.62
C LEU A 67 -22.58 3.35 0.65
N VAL A 68 -22.15 4.12 1.63
CA VAL A 68 -22.92 4.32 2.87
C VAL A 68 -24.27 4.94 2.56
N GLU A 69 -24.29 6.02 1.77
CA GLU A 69 -25.52 6.67 1.31
C GLU A 69 -26.46 5.70 0.57
N LEU A 70 -25.93 4.92 -0.38
CA LEU A 70 -26.71 3.96 -1.16
C LEU A 70 -27.32 2.86 -0.29
N VAL A 71 -26.54 2.30 0.63
CA VAL A 71 -27.01 1.27 1.56
C VAL A 71 -28.06 1.84 2.50
N THR A 72 -27.81 3.01 3.07
CA THR A 72 -28.75 3.68 3.98
C THR A 72 -30.06 4.00 3.27
N ALA A 73 -30.01 4.58 2.05
CA ALA A 73 -31.21 4.89 1.27
C ALA A 73 -31.99 3.63 0.90
N TYR A 74 -31.31 2.55 0.48
CA TYR A 74 -31.98 1.28 0.19
C TYR A 74 -32.66 0.69 1.42
N ARG A 75 -31.96 0.66 2.56
CA ARG A 75 -32.51 0.14 3.82
C ARG A 75 -33.73 0.93 4.27
N ALA A 76 -33.64 2.27 4.28
CA ALA A 76 -34.76 3.13 4.66
C ALA A 76 -36.01 2.92 3.80
N ALA A 77 -35.83 2.62 2.51
CA ALA A 77 -36.94 2.43 1.58
C ALA A 77 -37.54 1.01 1.58
N HIS A 78 -36.77 -0.02 1.87
CA HIS A 78 -37.14 -1.41 1.57
C HIS A 78 -36.92 -2.41 2.71
N VAL A 79 -36.22 -2.02 3.81
CA VAL A 79 -35.80 -2.97 4.83
C VAL A 79 -36.30 -2.52 6.19
N PRO A 80 -37.04 -3.38 6.95
CA PRO A 80 -37.39 -3.07 8.34
C PRO A 80 -36.12 -2.85 9.22
N ASP A 81 -36.20 -1.92 10.16
CA ASP A 81 -35.08 -1.55 11.02
C ASP A 81 -34.45 -2.73 11.79
N ALA A 82 -35.29 -3.67 12.23
CA ALA A 82 -34.85 -4.86 12.97
C ALA A 82 -34.28 -5.98 12.09
N HIS A 83 -34.14 -5.76 10.77
CA HIS A 83 -33.67 -6.80 9.86
C HIS A 83 -32.15 -7.07 10.02
N GLN A 84 -31.79 -8.35 10.21
CA GLN A 84 -30.42 -8.76 10.52
C GLN A 84 -29.43 -8.63 9.33
N LEU A 85 -29.91 -8.77 8.08
CA LEU A 85 -29.05 -8.68 6.90
C LEU A 85 -28.86 -7.23 6.46
N LEU A 86 -27.67 -6.90 5.97
CA LEU A 86 -27.35 -5.56 5.48
C LEU A 86 -28.19 -5.21 4.25
N LEU A 87 -28.23 -6.08 3.26
CA LEU A 87 -28.87 -5.88 1.97
C LEU A 87 -29.78 -7.07 1.61
N PRO A 88 -30.90 -7.28 2.31
CA PRO A 88 -31.89 -8.28 1.91
C PRO A 88 -32.61 -7.87 0.62
N ARG A 89 -33.38 -8.76 0.03
CA ARG A 89 -34.36 -8.42 -1.03
C ARG A 89 -35.47 -7.55 -0.46
N GLU A 90 -36.21 -6.83 -1.33
CA GLU A 90 -37.30 -5.93 -0.97
C GLU A 90 -38.40 -6.57 -0.07
N ARG A 91 -38.51 -7.90 -0.08
CA ARG A 91 -39.42 -8.66 0.81
C ARG A 91 -38.76 -9.18 2.09
N GLY A 92 -37.57 -8.67 2.44
CA GLY A 92 -36.84 -9.11 3.61
C GLY A 92 -36.16 -10.49 3.49
N THR A 93 -36.27 -11.18 2.34
CA THR A 93 -35.61 -12.48 2.17
C THR A 93 -34.12 -12.33 1.86
N ALA A 94 -33.32 -13.28 2.33
CA ALA A 94 -31.89 -13.31 2.04
C ALA A 94 -31.62 -13.39 0.52
N GLN A 95 -30.55 -12.71 0.09
CA GLN A 95 -30.04 -12.92 -1.25
C GLN A 95 -29.22 -14.23 -1.27
N ASP A 96 -29.35 -14.97 -2.34
CA ASP A 96 -28.51 -16.12 -2.65
C ASP A 96 -27.50 -15.79 -3.78
N ARG A 97 -26.52 -16.63 -3.95
CA ARG A 97 -25.48 -16.44 -4.99
C ARG A 97 -26.07 -16.36 -6.40
N HIS A 98 -27.11 -17.12 -6.68
CA HIS A 98 -27.76 -17.13 -7.99
C HIS A 98 -28.51 -15.83 -8.25
N SER A 99 -29.17 -15.27 -7.24
CA SER A 99 -29.86 -13.98 -7.39
C SER A 99 -28.90 -12.84 -7.66
N VAL A 100 -27.76 -12.82 -6.96
CA VAL A 100 -26.70 -11.81 -7.19
C VAL A 100 -26.12 -11.97 -8.61
N THR A 101 -25.80 -13.19 -9.03
CA THR A 101 -25.32 -13.47 -10.39
C THR A 101 -26.33 -13.03 -11.45
N ARG A 102 -27.62 -13.28 -11.26
CA ARG A 102 -28.66 -12.84 -12.19
C ARG A 102 -28.77 -11.30 -12.27
N MET A 103 -28.61 -10.60 -11.15
CA MET A 103 -28.60 -9.12 -11.14
C MET A 103 -27.42 -8.57 -11.93
N ILE A 104 -26.22 -9.11 -11.72
CA ILE A 104 -25.01 -8.70 -12.44
C ILE A 104 -25.15 -8.98 -13.94
N ASN A 105 -25.63 -10.18 -14.32
CA ASN A 105 -25.85 -10.53 -15.72
C ASN A 105 -26.89 -9.66 -16.41
N ARG A 106 -27.97 -9.31 -15.70
CA ARG A 106 -28.98 -8.39 -16.20
C ARG A 106 -28.38 -7.01 -16.50
N ALA A 107 -27.58 -6.48 -15.57
CA ALA A 107 -26.87 -5.22 -15.79
C ALA A 107 -25.83 -5.33 -16.92
N GLY A 108 -25.15 -6.47 -17.03
CA GLY A 108 -24.21 -6.75 -18.11
C GLY A 108 -24.86 -6.78 -19.48
N ALA A 109 -25.99 -7.46 -19.60
CA ALA A 109 -26.77 -7.50 -20.83
C ALA A 109 -27.28 -6.10 -21.23
N ALA A 110 -27.81 -5.33 -20.27
CA ALA A 110 -28.27 -3.96 -20.50
C ALA A 110 -27.12 -3.00 -20.88
N ALA A 111 -25.89 -3.31 -20.47
CA ALA A 111 -24.67 -2.56 -20.83
C ALA A 111 -24.03 -3.01 -22.16
N GLY A 112 -24.55 -4.04 -22.81
CA GLY A 112 -23.95 -4.63 -24.01
C GLY A 112 -22.65 -5.42 -23.75
N LEU A 113 -22.40 -5.84 -22.50
CA LEU A 113 -21.17 -6.52 -22.09
C LEU A 113 -21.30 -8.05 -22.08
N GLY A 114 -22.48 -8.58 -22.45
CA GLY A 114 -22.75 -10.02 -22.43
C GLY A 114 -22.83 -10.60 -21.02
N HIS A 115 -22.37 -11.84 -20.87
CA HIS A 115 -22.42 -12.57 -19.60
C HIS A 115 -21.27 -12.15 -18.69
N ILE A 116 -21.59 -11.66 -17.48
CA ILE A 116 -20.60 -11.21 -16.48
C ILE A 116 -20.70 -12.08 -15.24
N HIS A 117 -19.57 -12.66 -14.85
CA HIS A 117 -19.46 -13.36 -13.56
C HIS A 117 -19.13 -12.40 -12.43
N PRO A 118 -19.69 -12.59 -11.23
CA PRO A 118 -19.38 -11.75 -10.06
C PRO A 118 -17.88 -11.63 -9.79
N HIS A 119 -17.12 -12.69 -10.03
CA HIS A 119 -15.67 -12.69 -9.82
C HIS A 119 -14.92 -11.72 -10.74
N GLN A 120 -15.46 -11.43 -11.93
CA GLN A 120 -14.88 -10.43 -12.84
C GLN A 120 -14.94 -9.01 -12.27
N LEU A 121 -15.95 -8.69 -11.43
CA LEU A 121 -16.04 -7.38 -10.76
C LEU A 121 -14.86 -7.20 -9.79
N ARG A 122 -14.55 -8.26 -9.04
CA ARG A 122 -13.43 -8.30 -8.12
C ARG A 122 -12.08 -8.22 -8.86
N HIS A 123 -11.92 -8.94 -9.98
CA HIS A 123 -10.75 -8.82 -10.84
C HIS A 123 -10.57 -7.41 -11.39
N THR A 124 -11.67 -6.80 -11.83
CA THR A 124 -11.66 -5.42 -12.34
C THR A 124 -11.19 -4.44 -11.26
N LEU A 125 -11.70 -4.57 -10.03
CA LEU A 125 -11.28 -3.73 -8.92
C LEU A 125 -9.77 -3.90 -8.64
N ALA A 126 -9.31 -5.15 -8.53
CA ALA A 126 -7.90 -5.44 -8.25
C ALA A 126 -6.97 -4.87 -9.33
N THR A 127 -7.30 -5.10 -10.61
CA THR A 127 -6.51 -4.58 -11.74
C THR A 127 -6.51 -3.05 -11.77
N GLN A 128 -7.67 -2.41 -11.51
CA GLN A 128 -7.74 -0.94 -11.44
C GLN A 128 -6.98 -0.37 -10.23
N ALA A 129 -6.97 -1.08 -9.11
CA ALA A 129 -6.24 -0.68 -7.91
C ALA A 129 -4.73 -0.71 -8.16
N ILE A 130 -4.22 -1.78 -8.76
CA ILE A 130 -2.80 -1.88 -9.17
C ILE A 130 -2.45 -0.76 -10.15
N ASN A 131 -3.25 -0.56 -11.19
CA ASN A 131 -3.01 0.48 -12.19
C ASN A 131 -3.05 1.93 -11.63
N ARG A 132 -3.56 2.10 -10.42
CA ARG A 132 -3.58 3.38 -9.68
C ARG A 132 -2.55 3.45 -8.57
N GLY A 133 -1.62 2.50 -8.50
CA GLY A 133 -0.50 2.50 -7.57
C GLY A 133 -0.84 2.04 -6.15
N ILE A 134 -1.95 1.33 -5.95
CA ILE A 134 -2.21 0.67 -4.66
C ILE A 134 -1.26 -0.51 -4.53
N SER A 135 -0.58 -0.64 -3.40
CA SER A 135 0.37 -1.73 -3.16
C SER A 135 -0.29 -3.10 -3.20
N MET A 136 0.47 -4.12 -3.56
CA MET A 136 -0.02 -5.49 -3.65
C MET A 136 -0.47 -6.04 -2.29
N GLU A 137 0.22 -5.64 -1.22
CA GLU A 137 -0.12 -5.98 0.17
C GLU A 137 -1.48 -5.39 0.56
N ALA A 138 -1.70 -4.11 0.24
CA ALA A 138 -2.98 -3.44 0.51
C ALA A 138 -4.12 -4.09 -0.28
N ILE A 139 -3.89 -4.48 -1.53
CA ILE A 139 -4.88 -5.20 -2.35
C ILE A 139 -5.13 -6.59 -1.78
N ALA A 140 -4.09 -7.32 -1.36
CA ALA A 140 -4.23 -8.64 -0.74
C ALA A 140 -5.06 -8.56 0.55
N ALA A 141 -4.75 -7.60 1.41
CA ALA A 141 -5.50 -7.34 2.65
C ALA A 141 -6.96 -6.97 2.36
N MET A 142 -7.20 -6.04 1.44
CA MET A 142 -8.54 -5.60 1.04
C MET A 142 -9.38 -6.75 0.49
N LEU A 143 -8.80 -7.59 -0.35
CA LEU A 143 -9.49 -8.72 -0.95
C LEU A 143 -9.52 -9.97 -0.06
N GLY A 144 -8.78 -10.04 1.03
CA GLY A 144 -8.66 -11.22 1.88
C GLY A 144 -8.04 -12.39 1.12
N HIS A 145 -6.88 -12.17 0.52
CA HIS A 145 -6.08 -13.22 -0.10
C HIS A 145 -5.21 -13.90 0.96
N LYS A 146 -5.18 -15.24 0.92
CA LYS A 146 -4.38 -16.03 1.86
C LYS A 146 -2.88 -16.01 1.54
N SER A 147 -2.54 -15.81 0.28
CA SER A 147 -1.15 -15.69 -0.18
C SER A 147 -1.03 -14.56 -1.20
N MET A 148 0.17 -14.01 -1.30
CA MET A 148 0.51 -13.00 -2.30
C MET A 148 0.40 -13.53 -3.73
N ASP A 149 0.57 -14.85 -3.94
CA ASP A 149 0.44 -15.46 -5.26
C ASP A 149 -0.92 -15.19 -5.91
N MET A 150 -1.99 -15.16 -5.10
CA MET A 150 -3.34 -14.82 -5.57
C MET A 150 -3.44 -13.35 -6.05
N THR A 151 -2.58 -12.48 -5.52
CA THR A 151 -2.53 -11.06 -5.91
C THR A 151 -1.58 -10.86 -7.10
N LEU A 152 -0.50 -11.64 -7.18
CA LEU A 152 0.47 -11.60 -8.28
C LEU A 152 -0.15 -11.91 -9.65
N VAL A 153 -1.26 -12.66 -9.69
CA VAL A 153 -2.01 -12.89 -10.94
C VAL A 153 -2.45 -11.56 -11.58
N TYR A 154 -2.83 -10.57 -10.76
CA TYR A 154 -3.25 -9.25 -11.25
C TYR A 154 -2.06 -8.42 -11.74
N ALA A 155 -0.89 -8.54 -11.11
CA ALA A 155 0.32 -7.86 -11.54
C ALA A 155 0.78 -8.33 -12.95
N LYS A 156 0.59 -9.62 -13.26
CA LYS A 156 0.90 -10.16 -14.59
C LYS A 156 0.03 -9.58 -15.71
N ILE A 157 -1.19 -9.15 -15.37
CA ILE A 157 -2.13 -8.53 -16.32
C ILE A 157 -1.80 -7.04 -16.52
N ALA A 158 -1.14 -6.43 -15.56
CA ALA A 158 -0.80 -5.00 -15.53
C ALA A 158 0.57 -4.68 -16.17
N ASN A 159 0.98 -5.40 -17.22
CA ASN A 159 2.29 -5.25 -17.88
C ASN A 159 2.68 -3.81 -18.29
N ARG A 160 1.71 -2.92 -18.38
CA ARG A 160 1.93 -1.48 -18.64
C ARG A 160 2.38 -0.72 -17.39
N THR A 161 1.95 -1.18 -16.23
CA THR A 161 2.21 -0.55 -14.94
C THR A 161 3.65 -0.81 -14.47
N VAL A 162 4.19 -2.00 -14.74
CA VAL A 162 5.56 -2.37 -14.33
C VAL A 162 6.60 -1.44 -14.96
N ALA A 163 6.46 -1.10 -16.23
CA ALA A 163 7.37 -0.16 -16.88
C ALA A 163 7.20 1.26 -16.33
N GLN A 164 5.96 1.71 -16.11
CA GLN A 164 5.69 3.03 -15.54
C GLN A 164 6.13 3.15 -14.09
N GLU A 165 5.91 2.13 -13.28
CA GLU A 165 6.38 2.09 -11.88
C GLU A 165 7.90 2.02 -11.82
N TYR A 166 8.54 1.22 -12.68
CA TYR A 166 9.99 1.18 -12.79
C TYR A 166 10.59 2.57 -13.09
N PHE A 167 10.03 3.28 -14.07
CA PHE A 167 10.49 4.63 -14.39
C PHE A 167 10.17 5.63 -13.27
N THR A 168 9.02 5.54 -12.63
CA THR A 168 8.66 6.41 -11.49
C THR A 168 9.53 6.12 -10.26
N VAL A 169 9.87 4.85 -10.02
CA VAL A 169 10.81 4.47 -8.95
C VAL A 169 12.22 4.86 -9.34
N ALA A 170 12.63 4.65 -10.59
CA ALA A 170 13.94 5.10 -11.09
C ALA A 170 14.09 6.62 -10.95
N GLU A 171 13.09 7.41 -11.36
CA GLU A 171 13.09 8.87 -11.16
C GLU A 171 13.14 9.29 -9.68
N LYS A 172 12.43 8.58 -8.80
CA LYS A 172 12.51 8.83 -7.35
C LYS A 172 13.85 8.41 -6.77
N VAL A 173 14.39 7.29 -7.23
CA VAL A 173 15.73 6.84 -6.87
C VAL A 173 16.78 7.81 -7.40
N ASP A 174 16.68 8.24 -8.65
CA ASP A 174 17.56 9.24 -9.24
C ASP A 174 17.44 10.59 -8.51
N ALA A 175 16.23 10.97 -8.06
CA ALA A 175 16.03 12.16 -7.22
C ALA A 175 16.61 12.03 -5.81
N LEU A 176 16.70 10.81 -5.27
CA LEU A 176 17.38 10.53 -3.99
C LEU A 176 18.91 10.52 -4.14
N TYR A 177 19.40 10.17 -5.33
CA TYR A 177 20.84 10.20 -5.68
C TYR A 177 21.26 11.46 -6.44
N ALA A 178 20.32 12.25 -6.96
CA ALA A 178 20.62 13.63 -7.33
C ALA A 178 21.13 14.32 -6.05
N ALA A 179 22.36 14.80 -6.10
CA ALA A 179 23.01 15.44 -4.96
C ALA A 179 22.01 16.36 -4.26
N PRO A 180 21.80 16.23 -2.95
CA PRO A 180 20.91 17.11 -2.24
C PRO A 180 21.30 18.53 -2.60
N ALA A 181 20.32 19.33 -3.04
CA ALA A 181 20.55 20.76 -3.21
C ALA A 181 21.21 21.22 -1.90
N GLN A 182 22.50 21.59 -1.98
CA GLN A 182 23.23 22.03 -0.81
C GLN A 182 22.48 23.23 -0.29
N LEU A 183 21.70 23.00 0.75
CA LEU A 183 21.18 24.11 1.55
C LEU A 183 22.43 24.87 2.03
N PRO A 184 22.50 26.18 1.84
CA PRO A 184 23.58 26.98 2.37
C PRO A 184 23.84 26.58 3.82
N ALA A 185 25.10 26.47 4.23
CA ALA A 185 25.48 25.96 5.56
C ALA A 185 24.86 26.75 6.73
N ASP A 186 24.38 27.94 6.46
CA ASP A 186 23.68 28.86 7.36
C ASP A 186 22.15 28.69 7.37
N ALA A 187 21.56 27.94 6.41
CA ALA A 187 20.11 27.65 6.41
C ALA A 187 19.72 26.60 7.47
N LEU A 188 20.68 25.81 7.93
CA LEU A 188 20.50 24.89 9.05
C LEU A 188 21.02 25.57 10.32
N GLY A 189 20.17 26.31 11.02
CA GLY A 189 20.53 26.86 12.32
C GLY A 189 21.03 25.76 13.29
N PRO A 190 21.81 26.13 14.34
CA PRO A 190 22.48 25.20 15.25
C PRO A 190 21.54 24.13 15.86
N ASN A 191 20.26 24.44 15.98
CA ASN A 191 19.24 23.50 16.48
C ASN A 191 18.89 22.40 15.47
N MET A 192 18.89 22.69 14.17
CA MET A 192 18.63 21.70 13.13
C MET A 192 19.81 20.75 12.93
N ALA A 193 21.02 21.25 13.01
CA ALA A 193 22.25 20.45 12.97
C ALA A 193 22.35 19.52 14.20
N ARG A 194 21.82 19.94 15.34
CA ARG A 194 21.70 19.12 16.55
C ARG A 194 20.62 18.05 16.40
N LEU A 195 19.43 18.40 15.90
CA LEU A 195 18.34 17.44 15.63
C LEU A 195 18.74 16.36 14.64
N ASN A 196 19.43 16.71 13.56
CA ASN A 196 19.94 15.73 12.59
C ASN A 196 20.98 14.78 13.21
N ARG A 197 21.79 15.25 14.16
CA ARG A 197 22.71 14.38 14.92
C ARG A 197 22.01 13.47 15.93
N GLU A 198 20.94 13.96 16.57
CA GLU A 198 20.15 13.18 17.52
C GLU A 198 19.31 12.09 16.85
N HIS A 199 18.94 12.25 15.56
CA HIS A 199 18.20 11.26 14.78
C HIS A 199 19.09 10.29 13.97
N SER A 200 20.39 10.51 13.90
CA SER A 200 21.32 9.60 13.24
C SER A 200 21.97 8.66 14.27
N ARG A 201 21.90 7.35 14.00
CA ARG A 201 22.57 6.36 14.84
C ARG A 201 24.09 6.55 14.75
N MET A 202 24.72 6.90 15.85
CA MET A 202 26.15 7.06 15.94
C MET A 202 26.85 5.68 15.85
N LEU A 203 27.81 5.56 14.94
CA LEU A 203 28.67 4.41 14.75
C LEU A 203 30.08 4.74 15.27
N GLY A 204 30.95 3.73 15.35
CA GLY A 204 32.30 3.95 15.88
C GLY A 204 33.18 4.88 15.03
N ASN A 205 32.85 5.13 13.76
CA ASN A 205 33.64 5.90 12.79
C ASN A 205 32.77 6.79 11.87
N GLY A 206 31.51 7.03 12.24
CA GLY A 206 30.57 7.86 11.48
C GLY A 206 29.14 7.77 12.02
N TYR A 207 28.19 8.08 11.15
CA TYR A 207 26.76 8.09 11.44
C TYR A 207 26.01 7.26 10.43
N CYS A 208 24.96 6.57 10.87
CA CYS A 208 23.98 5.93 10.01
C CYS A 208 22.79 6.87 9.82
N THR A 209 22.57 7.32 8.60
CA THR A 209 21.45 8.21 8.23
C THR A 209 20.23 7.46 7.72
N ARG A 210 20.16 6.15 7.90
CA ARG A 210 19.04 5.33 7.52
C ARG A 210 17.78 5.74 8.31
N PRO A 211 16.63 5.92 7.64
CA PRO A 211 15.36 6.14 8.32
C PRO A 211 15.05 5.04 9.35
N LEU A 212 14.48 5.39 10.48
CA LEU A 212 14.18 4.48 11.59
C LEU A 212 13.22 3.35 11.19
N GLU A 213 12.37 3.59 10.19
CA GLU A 213 11.40 2.64 9.67
C GLU A 213 12.03 1.53 8.80
N LEU A 214 13.29 1.72 8.41
CA LEU A 214 14.02 0.75 7.59
C LEU A 214 14.93 -0.09 8.47
N ASP A 215 14.57 -1.35 8.66
CA ASP A 215 15.42 -2.31 9.38
C ASP A 215 16.75 -2.58 8.67
N CYS A 216 17.83 -2.74 9.42
CA CYS A 216 19.16 -2.99 8.91
C CYS A 216 19.57 -4.44 9.12
N ARG A 217 19.73 -5.20 8.02
CA ARG A 217 20.20 -6.59 8.05
C ARG A 217 21.73 -6.74 8.09
N TYR A 218 22.51 -5.65 7.95
CA TYR A 218 23.95 -5.67 7.76
C TYR A 218 24.65 -4.75 8.77
N GLU A 219 24.62 -5.13 10.05
CA GLU A 219 25.21 -4.30 11.12
C GLU A 219 26.76 -4.20 11.09
N THR A 220 27.45 -4.93 10.20
CA THR A 220 28.92 -5.06 10.21
C THR A 220 29.63 -4.47 9.01
N ILE A 221 28.94 -3.90 8.03
CA ILE A 221 29.51 -3.37 6.77
C ILE A 221 29.05 -1.93 6.55
N CYS A 222 29.11 -1.12 7.61
CA CYS A 222 28.57 0.24 7.55
C CYS A 222 29.37 1.15 6.62
N GLU A 223 30.67 1.01 6.57
CA GLU A 223 31.58 1.90 5.84
C GLU A 223 31.36 1.91 4.31
N SER A 224 30.84 0.83 3.75
CA SER A 224 30.45 0.73 2.33
C SER A 224 28.94 0.89 2.09
N CYS A 225 28.19 1.29 3.11
CA CYS A 225 26.74 1.48 3.01
C CYS A 225 26.42 2.90 2.51
N THR A 226 25.42 3.02 1.63
CA THR A 226 24.95 4.31 1.09
C THR A 226 24.38 5.26 2.15
N PHE A 227 23.99 4.73 3.31
CA PHE A 227 23.52 5.51 4.46
C PHE A 227 24.63 5.85 5.46
N PHE A 228 25.86 5.45 5.20
CA PHE A 228 26.98 5.79 6.06
C PHE A 228 27.49 7.19 5.73
N GLN A 229 27.62 8.02 6.76
CA GLN A 229 28.24 9.33 6.69
C GLN A 229 29.32 9.45 7.74
N THR A 230 30.46 9.97 7.36
CA THR A 230 31.55 10.28 8.29
C THR A 230 31.87 11.78 8.22
N THR A 231 32.47 12.28 9.26
CA THR A 231 32.88 13.70 9.39
C THR A 231 34.31 13.77 9.84
N ILE A 232 34.91 14.96 9.72
CA ILE A 232 36.30 15.19 10.04
C ILE A 232 36.71 14.76 11.46
N GLU A 233 35.76 14.79 12.38
CA GLU A 233 35.98 14.34 13.78
C GLU A 233 36.31 12.85 13.88
N PHE A 234 35.91 12.02 12.92
CA PHE A 234 36.25 10.59 12.86
C PHE A 234 37.55 10.29 12.09
N ARG A 235 38.18 11.28 11.48
CA ARG A 235 39.42 11.10 10.71
C ARG A 235 40.51 10.34 11.47
N PRO A 236 40.80 10.64 12.74
CA PRO A 236 41.79 9.88 13.51
C PRO A 236 41.42 8.41 13.67
N THR A 237 40.13 8.12 13.84
CA THR A 237 39.63 6.74 13.97
C THR A 237 39.75 5.97 12.66
N LEU A 238 39.39 6.62 11.53
CA LEU A 238 39.53 6.03 10.20
C LEU A 238 40.97 5.73 9.84
N LEU A 239 41.91 6.61 10.18
CA LEU A 239 43.34 6.39 10.01
C LEU A 239 43.83 5.16 10.81
N ALA A 240 43.44 5.07 12.08
CA ALA A 240 43.78 3.93 12.93
C ALA A 240 43.21 2.61 12.40
N GLN A 241 41.98 2.63 11.91
CA GLN A 241 41.32 1.46 11.31
C GLN A 241 41.97 1.04 9.98
N ARG A 242 42.39 2.01 9.15
CA ARG A 242 43.15 1.74 7.93
C ARG A 242 44.48 1.03 8.25
N ASP A 243 45.22 1.59 9.19
CA ASP A 243 46.54 1.07 9.57
C ASP A 243 46.45 -0.35 10.16
N ASP A 244 45.42 -0.62 10.97
CA ASP A 244 45.12 -1.96 11.49
C ASP A 244 44.72 -2.93 10.35
N ALA A 245 43.92 -2.48 9.38
CA ALA A 245 43.57 -3.27 8.22
C ALA A 245 44.77 -3.61 7.35
N CYS A 246 45.68 -2.64 7.15
CA CYS A 246 46.97 -2.87 6.46
C CYS A 246 47.82 -3.89 7.20
N ALA A 247 47.97 -3.75 8.52
CA ALA A 247 48.77 -4.68 9.34
C ALA A 247 48.23 -6.12 9.32
N LYS A 248 46.89 -6.28 9.14
CA LYS A 248 46.21 -7.57 9.04
C LYS A 248 46.08 -8.11 7.60
N GLY A 249 46.63 -7.41 6.60
CA GLY A 249 46.56 -7.80 5.19
C GLY A 249 45.15 -7.70 4.58
N GLN A 250 44.25 -6.92 5.18
CA GLN A 250 42.85 -6.71 4.72
C GLN A 250 42.82 -5.59 3.66
N THR A 251 43.40 -5.83 2.49
CA THR A 251 43.61 -4.83 1.43
C THR A 251 42.33 -4.06 1.06
N ARG A 252 41.26 -4.78 0.80
CA ARG A 252 39.98 -4.14 0.40
C ARG A 252 39.41 -3.25 1.50
N ARG A 253 39.61 -3.60 2.75
CA ARG A 253 39.12 -2.80 3.88
C ARG A 253 39.97 -1.54 4.07
N ALA A 254 41.28 -1.65 3.86
CA ALA A 254 42.18 -0.51 3.86
C ALA A 254 41.83 0.49 2.76
N GLU A 255 41.52 0.01 1.54
CA GLU A 255 41.07 0.84 0.41
C GLU A 255 39.82 1.63 0.74
N ILE A 256 38.78 1.01 1.37
CA ILE A 256 37.54 1.70 1.78
C ILE A 256 37.85 2.85 2.76
N TYR A 257 38.71 2.60 3.73
CA TYR A 257 39.10 3.66 4.68
C TYR A 257 39.91 4.78 4.01
N ASP A 258 40.80 4.47 3.06
CA ASP A 258 41.53 5.48 2.29
C ASP A 258 40.58 6.34 1.42
N GLU A 259 39.58 5.74 0.80
CA GLU A 259 38.56 6.48 0.04
C GLU A 259 37.76 7.43 0.95
N LEU A 260 37.37 6.98 2.14
CA LEU A 260 36.64 7.82 3.11
C LEU A 260 37.50 8.98 3.61
N ILE A 261 38.77 8.74 3.92
CA ILE A 261 39.72 9.77 4.36
C ILE A 261 39.94 10.80 3.25
N THR A 262 40.13 10.35 2.00
CA THR A 262 40.32 11.22 0.85
C THR A 262 39.09 12.10 0.59
N SER A 263 37.89 11.54 0.78
CA SER A 263 36.65 12.30 0.63
C SER A 263 36.50 13.41 1.68
N LEU A 264 36.97 13.16 2.91
CA LEU A 264 36.96 14.18 3.97
C LEU A 264 37.95 15.32 3.66
N ASP A 265 39.15 14.98 3.18
CA ASP A 265 40.20 15.97 2.87
C ASP A 265 39.80 16.85 1.66
N THR A 266 39.02 16.34 0.71
CA THR A 266 38.51 17.12 -0.43
C THR A 266 37.34 18.05 -0.03
N THR A 267 36.56 17.71 0.99
CA THR A 267 35.45 18.53 1.47
C THR A 267 35.90 19.76 2.27
N GLU A 268 37.09 19.71 2.89
CA GLU A 268 37.67 20.88 3.58
C GLU A 268 38.31 21.89 2.62
N ALA A 269 38.64 21.50 1.39
CA ALA A 269 39.34 22.35 0.43
C ALA A 269 38.37 23.18 -0.46
N SER A 270 37.06 23.04 -0.30
CA SER A 270 36.03 23.74 -1.04
C SER A 270 35.22 24.71 -0.15
#